data_64dc1a5fc7bdfa6db289514e7c7ddb1e
#
_entry.id   64dc1a5fc7bdfa6db289514e7c7ddb1e
#
_cell.length_a   1.000
_cell.length_b   1.000
_cell.length_c   1.000
_cell.angle_alpha   90.00
_cell.angle_beta   90.00
_cell.angle_gamma   90.00
#
_symmetry.space_group_name_H-M   'P 1'
#
loop_
_entity.id
_entity.type
_entity.pdbx_description
1 polymer ?
#
loop_
_entity_poly.entity_id
_entity_poly.type
_entity_poly.pdbx_seq_one_letter_code
_entity_poly.pdbx_strand_id
1 'polypeptide(L)'
;MSSYKFRKNAEIGKLEAETDSYLDFCFYKSDVYKGLLDFDSSEANPDFTRRIIVGRTGSGKTALLKQIIKDNAIKVHAVIEAENTVFEHIKNNVFIMDLISKGIDLRVFYKSLWLHVLLINVINQVHRSSYDSFFDKVASFIPMVKKSYNARLANEYVAKFKDNFFNDNVIEEITNRIQEELSVKLGVSKTDLGVKNNEENTRKIQRETSSYVSKELIRKQKELIKLLKEEFSNEKQVRIVISIDDLDKSWLSSSEIRYDFINALLEGFRELLDIKSVKILISIRTDIIMGIYENNLRQEEKDESLIYAVSWNRKEIKEILNRRINHLVKNQYSSSLNVTMDDVFSFNVQGQTATDYIIDRTMLRPRDAISFVNQCLSQCDGDVSIDENIVLAAEEKFYALRKKALAKEWVSIYPHVQVYLDALSFLKDDKFTLNSLSDTEKGSCLNYLLNQSYT
;
A
#
# COMPACT_ATOMS: atom_id res chain seq x y z
N MET A 1 18.88 6.38 36.67
CA MET A 1 19.64 5.49 35.78
C MET A 1 18.91 4.17 35.67
N SER A 2 18.76 3.65 34.47
CA SER A 2 18.15 2.34 34.24
C SER A 2 18.96 1.23 34.92
N SER A 3 18.29 0.27 35.53
CA SER A 3 18.95 -0.94 36.08
C SER A 3 19.24 -2.00 34.99
N TYR A 4 18.72 -1.80 33.77
CA TYR A 4 18.88 -2.72 32.66
C TYR A 4 20.10 -2.39 31.82
N LYS A 5 20.89 -3.41 31.48
CA LYS A 5 22.03 -3.33 30.59
C LYS A 5 21.73 -4.18 29.36
N PHE A 6 21.94 -3.64 28.19
CA PHE A 6 21.63 -4.32 26.93
C PHE A 6 22.89 -4.80 26.23
N ARG A 7 22.79 -5.95 25.56
CA ARG A 7 23.88 -6.48 24.74
C ARG A 7 24.18 -5.52 23.58
N LYS A 8 25.40 -5.54 23.10
CA LYS A 8 25.77 -4.85 21.87
C LYS A 8 24.80 -5.23 20.73
N ASN A 9 24.35 -4.24 19.97
CA ASN A 9 23.36 -4.41 18.90
C ASN A 9 21.99 -4.94 19.36
N ALA A 10 21.61 -4.75 20.62
CA ALA A 10 20.24 -5.00 21.05
C ALA A 10 19.26 -4.10 20.27
N GLU A 11 18.13 -4.66 19.87
CA GLU A 11 17.08 -3.95 19.15
C GLU A 11 15.70 -4.47 19.57
N ILE A 12 14.69 -3.61 19.51
CA ILE A 12 13.31 -3.97 19.79
C ILE A 12 12.54 -4.39 18.53
N GLY A 13 13.23 -4.82 17.51
CA GLY A 13 12.73 -5.30 16.23
C GLY A 13 13.21 -4.50 15.04
N LYS A 14 12.98 -5.03 13.85
CA LYS A 14 13.36 -4.42 12.57
C LYS A 14 12.37 -3.35 12.13
N LEU A 15 12.80 -2.45 11.24
CA LEU A 15 12.00 -1.37 10.71
C LEU A 15 11.10 -1.79 9.54
N GLU A 16 11.38 -2.93 8.95
CA GLU A 16 10.63 -3.52 7.84
C GLU A 16 9.81 -4.70 8.36
N ALA A 17 8.51 -4.70 8.10
CA ALA A 17 7.60 -5.73 8.56
C ALA A 17 7.92 -7.12 8.00
N GLU A 18 8.62 -7.18 6.85
CA GLU A 18 9.05 -8.39 6.17
C GLU A 18 10.12 -9.15 6.95
N THR A 19 11.01 -8.44 7.59
CA THR A 19 12.18 -8.97 8.30
C THR A 19 12.06 -8.90 9.82
N ASP A 20 10.95 -8.32 10.34
CA ASP A 20 10.76 -8.11 11.78
C ASP A 20 10.24 -9.37 12.48
N SER A 21 11.16 -10.12 13.11
CA SER A 21 10.80 -11.31 13.90
C SER A 21 9.96 -11.01 15.16
N TYR A 22 9.94 -9.76 15.64
CA TYR A 22 9.15 -9.34 16.80
C TYR A 22 7.69 -9.09 16.44
N LEU A 23 7.38 -8.89 15.16
CA LEU A 23 6.05 -8.50 14.72
C LEU A 23 4.96 -9.46 15.20
N ASP A 24 5.18 -10.76 15.07
CA ASP A 24 4.18 -11.77 15.44
C ASP A 24 3.88 -11.79 16.95
N PHE A 25 4.87 -11.48 17.79
CA PHE A 25 4.72 -11.47 19.25
C PHE A 25 4.27 -10.14 19.82
N CYS A 26 4.60 -9.05 19.14
CA CYS A 26 4.43 -7.69 19.65
C CYS A 26 3.37 -6.88 18.93
N PHE A 27 2.64 -7.49 17.98
CA PHE A 27 1.63 -6.78 17.21
C PHE A 27 0.51 -6.22 18.09
N TYR A 28 0.19 -4.95 17.88
CA TYR A 28 -0.94 -4.29 18.54
C TYR A 28 -2.18 -4.36 17.65
N LYS A 29 -3.23 -5.05 18.13
CA LYS A 29 -4.50 -5.20 17.39
C LYS A 29 -5.33 -3.93 17.54
N SER A 30 -5.10 -2.96 16.69
CA SER A 30 -5.83 -1.68 16.65
C SER A 30 -7.28 -1.87 16.19
N ASP A 31 -8.09 -0.82 16.30
CA ASP A 31 -9.47 -0.87 15.82
C ASP A 31 -9.53 -0.99 14.29
N VAL A 32 -8.58 -0.40 13.57
CA VAL A 32 -8.41 -0.63 12.13
C VAL A 32 -8.22 -2.12 11.81
N TYR A 33 -7.36 -2.82 12.58
CA TYR A 33 -7.17 -4.26 12.41
C TYR A 33 -8.46 -5.04 12.60
N LYS A 34 -9.23 -4.73 13.66
CA LYS A 34 -10.51 -5.41 13.96
C LYS A 34 -11.55 -5.16 12.86
N GLY A 35 -11.69 -3.90 12.41
CA GLY A 35 -12.62 -3.54 11.34
C GLY A 35 -12.29 -4.20 10.00
N LEU A 36 -11.00 -4.34 9.65
CA LEU A 36 -10.59 -5.04 8.44
C LEU A 36 -10.85 -6.55 8.49
N LEU A 37 -10.87 -7.15 9.68
CA LEU A 37 -11.22 -8.57 9.88
C LEU A 37 -12.74 -8.82 9.92
N ASP A 38 -13.54 -7.77 10.07
CA ASP A 38 -14.99 -7.90 10.13
C ASP A 38 -15.58 -8.07 8.72
N PHE A 39 -16.27 -9.19 8.50
CA PHE A 39 -16.96 -9.52 7.25
C PHE A 39 -18.48 -9.32 7.36
N ASP A 40 -18.97 -8.73 8.45
CA ASP A 40 -20.39 -8.40 8.57
C ASP A 40 -20.78 -7.34 7.53
N SER A 41 -21.63 -7.75 6.58
CA SER A 41 -22.11 -6.88 5.49
C SER A 41 -23.41 -6.18 5.83
N SER A 42 -23.84 -6.17 7.09
CA SER A 42 -25.04 -5.46 7.53
C SER A 42 -24.89 -3.94 7.37
N GLU A 43 -26.01 -3.25 7.18
CA GLU A 43 -26.03 -1.78 7.10
C GLU A 43 -25.54 -1.12 8.40
N ALA A 44 -25.57 -1.85 9.52
CA ALA A 44 -25.07 -1.39 10.81
C ALA A 44 -23.52 -1.36 10.90
N ASN A 45 -22.83 -2.01 9.94
CA ASN A 45 -21.38 -2.07 9.90
C ASN A 45 -20.80 -1.21 8.76
N PRO A 46 -20.51 0.07 9.00
CA PRO A 46 -19.91 0.94 7.98
C PRO A 46 -18.48 0.49 7.57
N ASP A 47 -17.82 -0.31 8.42
CA ASP A 47 -16.45 -0.74 8.19
C ASP A 47 -16.33 -1.84 7.15
N PHE A 48 -17.44 -2.50 6.80
CA PHE A 48 -17.44 -3.55 5.77
C PHE A 48 -16.91 -3.05 4.42
N THR A 49 -17.24 -1.81 4.04
CA THR A 49 -16.80 -1.21 2.77
C THR A 49 -15.40 -0.64 2.80
N ARG A 50 -14.86 -0.34 3.99
CA ARG A 50 -13.52 0.23 4.16
C ARG A 50 -12.45 -0.80 3.89
N ARG A 51 -11.69 -0.63 2.82
CA ARG A 51 -10.72 -1.61 2.31
C ARG A 51 -9.46 -0.98 1.74
N ILE A 52 -9.42 0.36 1.64
CA ILE A 52 -8.24 1.11 1.20
C ILE A 52 -7.52 1.62 2.45
N ILE A 53 -6.36 1.06 2.73
CA ILE A 53 -5.55 1.36 3.91
C ILE A 53 -4.60 2.48 3.54
N VAL A 54 -4.90 3.70 3.99
CA VAL A 54 -4.09 4.88 3.69
C VAL A 54 -3.25 5.26 4.90
N GLY A 55 -1.99 5.55 4.70
CA GLY A 55 -1.11 5.99 5.76
C GLY A 55 0.27 6.36 5.27
N ARG A 56 0.97 7.17 6.05
CA ARG A 56 2.33 7.60 5.75
C ARG A 56 3.32 6.44 5.75
N THR A 57 4.48 6.65 5.16
CA THR A 57 5.59 5.70 5.27
C THR A 57 5.92 5.41 6.73
N GLY A 58 6.01 4.11 7.10
CA GLY A 58 6.28 3.71 8.49
C GLY A 58 5.07 3.72 9.42
N SER A 59 3.85 3.96 8.94
CA SER A 59 2.62 3.88 9.75
C SER A 59 2.18 2.44 10.07
N GLY A 60 2.82 1.42 9.50
CA GLY A 60 2.52 0.01 9.80
C GLY A 60 1.52 -0.68 8.88
N LYS A 61 1.24 -0.14 7.69
CA LYS A 61 0.31 -0.73 6.70
C LYS A 61 0.67 -2.18 6.34
N THR A 62 1.91 -2.42 5.94
CA THR A 62 2.42 -3.77 5.61
C THR A 62 2.34 -4.72 6.79
N ALA A 63 2.69 -4.25 8.01
CA ALA A 63 2.55 -5.04 9.23
C ALA A 63 1.08 -5.44 9.49
N LEU A 64 0.16 -4.50 9.27
CA LEU A 64 -1.28 -4.72 9.39
C LEU A 64 -1.75 -5.81 8.40
N LEU A 65 -1.41 -5.69 7.12
CA LEU A 65 -1.77 -6.69 6.09
C LEU A 65 -1.20 -8.06 6.42
N LYS A 66 0.07 -8.15 6.82
CA LYS A 66 0.69 -9.42 7.23
C LYS A 66 -0.01 -10.09 8.40
N GLN A 67 -0.46 -9.32 9.37
CA GLN A 67 -1.15 -9.88 10.54
C GLN A 67 -2.60 -10.25 10.24
N ILE A 68 -3.28 -9.55 9.32
CA ILE A 68 -4.62 -9.92 8.86
C ILE A 68 -4.61 -11.29 8.19
N ILE A 69 -3.68 -11.53 7.26
CA ILE A 69 -3.63 -12.82 6.54
C ILE A 69 -3.23 -14.00 7.44
N LYS A 70 -2.60 -13.74 8.59
CA LYS A 70 -2.26 -14.76 9.61
C LYS A 70 -3.40 -15.01 10.60
N ASP A 71 -4.44 -14.20 10.60
CA ASP A 71 -5.54 -14.37 11.56
C ASP A 71 -6.34 -15.64 11.27
N ASN A 72 -6.73 -16.35 12.33
CA ASN A 72 -7.47 -17.61 12.25
C ASN A 72 -8.85 -17.47 11.57
N ALA A 73 -9.40 -16.27 11.53
CA ALA A 73 -10.65 -15.98 10.85
C ALA A 73 -10.53 -16.04 9.31
N ILE A 74 -9.31 -15.91 8.79
CA ILE A 74 -9.05 -15.90 7.33
C ILE A 74 -8.69 -17.32 6.91
N LYS A 75 -9.52 -17.89 6.03
CA LYS A 75 -9.33 -19.26 5.55
C LYS A 75 -8.34 -19.35 4.39
N VAL A 76 -8.41 -18.37 3.50
CA VAL A 76 -7.60 -18.34 2.28
C VAL A 76 -7.16 -16.90 2.01
N HIS A 77 -5.93 -16.72 1.56
CA HIS A 77 -5.42 -15.40 1.20
C HIS A 77 -4.52 -15.46 -0.03
N ALA A 78 -4.42 -14.32 -0.72
CA ALA A 78 -3.42 -14.02 -1.73
C ALA A 78 -2.77 -12.67 -1.44
N VAL A 79 -1.51 -12.55 -1.79
CA VAL A 79 -0.76 -11.29 -1.76
C VAL A 79 -0.38 -10.94 -3.19
N ILE A 80 -0.76 -9.77 -3.64
CA ILE A 80 -0.37 -9.20 -4.93
C ILE A 80 0.70 -8.14 -4.64
N GLU A 81 1.93 -8.46 -4.98
CA GLU A 81 3.05 -7.51 -4.98
C GLU A 81 2.97 -6.69 -6.27
N ALA A 82 2.34 -5.54 -6.21
CA ALA A 82 2.01 -4.74 -7.38
C ALA A 82 3.25 -4.37 -8.21
N GLU A 83 4.40 -4.11 -7.57
CA GLU A 83 5.64 -3.77 -8.26
C GLU A 83 6.14 -4.92 -9.13
N ASN A 84 6.34 -6.09 -8.54
CA ASN A 84 6.96 -7.22 -9.23
C ASN A 84 6.03 -7.86 -10.27
N THR A 85 4.72 -7.89 -9.96
CA THR A 85 3.76 -8.63 -10.79
C THR A 85 3.20 -7.77 -11.93
N VAL A 86 2.94 -6.50 -11.67
CA VAL A 86 2.15 -5.66 -12.60
C VAL A 86 2.99 -4.56 -13.19
N PHE A 87 3.69 -3.85 -12.36
CA PHE A 87 4.40 -2.64 -12.76
C PHE A 87 5.63 -2.94 -13.61
N GLU A 88 6.45 -3.89 -13.24
CA GLU A 88 7.61 -4.27 -14.04
C GLU A 88 7.20 -4.76 -15.42
N HIS A 89 6.09 -5.49 -15.51
CA HIS A 89 5.58 -5.93 -16.80
C HIS A 89 5.21 -4.74 -17.70
N ILE A 90 4.49 -3.74 -17.18
CA ILE A 90 4.10 -2.55 -17.96
C ILE A 90 5.34 -1.79 -18.43
N LYS A 91 6.30 -1.56 -17.53
CA LYS A 91 7.54 -0.84 -17.84
C LYS A 91 8.37 -1.52 -18.92
N ASN A 92 8.42 -2.84 -18.90
CA ASN A 92 9.26 -3.63 -19.80
C ASN A 92 8.51 -4.04 -21.09
N ASN A 93 7.21 -3.81 -21.16
CA ASN A 93 6.42 -4.20 -22.32
C ASN A 93 6.49 -3.15 -23.45
N VAL A 94 7.16 -3.50 -24.53
CA VAL A 94 7.40 -2.62 -25.68
C VAL A 94 6.09 -2.10 -26.28
N PHE A 95 5.05 -2.93 -26.38
CA PHE A 95 3.76 -2.54 -26.93
C PHE A 95 3.08 -1.47 -26.08
N ILE A 96 3.04 -1.65 -24.75
CA ILE A 96 2.44 -0.66 -23.82
C ILE A 96 3.23 0.65 -23.89
N MET A 97 4.56 0.59 -23.83
CA MET A 97 5.42 1.77 -23.89
C MET A 97 5.28 2.52 -25.22
N ASP A 98 5.07 1.82 -26.31
CA ASP A 98 4.79 2.43 -27.62
C ASP A 98 3.43 3.15 -27.62
N LEU A 99 2.38 2.55 -27.07
CA LEU A 99 1.07 3.22 -26.92
C LEU A 99 1.18 4.49 -26.05
N ILE A 100 1.94 4.45 -24.97
CA ILE A 100 2.21 5.61 -24.09
C ILE A 100 2.95 6.71 -24.88
N SER A 101 4.01 6.34 -25.61
CA SER A 101 4.81 7.30 -26.38
C SER A 101 3.99 8.04 -27.45
N LYS A 102 2.92 7.42 -27.92
CA LYS A 102 1.95 7.99 -28.89
C LYS A 102 0.84 8.83 -28.23
N GLY A 103 0.88 9.00 -26.90
CA GLY A 103 -0.14 9.74 -26.15
C GLY A 103 -1.52 9.07 -26.15
N ILE A 104 -1.58 7.74 -26.29
CA ILE A 104 -2.83 6.99 -26.26
C ILE A 104 -3.33 6.90 -24.81
N ASP A 105 -4.58 7.26 -24.57
CA ASP A 105 -5.22 7.10 -23.25
C ASP A 105 -5.42 5.61 -22.93
N LEU A 106 -4.69 5.14 -21.92
CA LEU A 106 -4.69 3.74 -21.49
C LEU A 106 -5.50 3.47 -20.21
N ARG A 107 -6.25 4.43 -19.67
CA ARG A 107 -7.01 4.25 -18.41
C ARG A 107 -7.95 3.05 -18.47
N VAL A 108 -8.69 2.90 -19.57
CA VAL A 108 -9.60 1.75 -19.76
C VAL A 108 -8.82 0.44 -19.90
N PHE A 109 -7.67 0.47 -20.57
CA PHE A 109 -6.76 -0.67 -20.69
C PHE A 109 -6.22 -1.08 -19.31
N TYR A 110 -5.71 -0.15 -18.51
CA TYR A 110 -5.23 -0.41 -17.14
C TYR A 110 -6.32 -0.98 -16.23
N LYS A 111 -7.55 -0.46 -16.35
CA LYS A 111 -8.69 -1.00 -15.60
C LYS A 111 -8.95 -2.47 -15.97
N SER A 112 -8.88 -2.82 -17.25
CA SER A 112 -9.06 -4.22 -17.70
C SER A 112 -7.94 -5.13 -17.20
N LEU A 113 -6.68 -4.65 -17.17
CA LEU A 113 -5.56 -5.41 -16.60
C LEU A 113 -5.80 -5.70 -15.11
N TRP A 114 -6.14 -4.68 -14.32
CA TRP A 114 -6.41 -4.86 -12.90
C TRP A 114 -7.59 -5.77 -12.63
N LEU A 115 -8.68 -5.61 -13.37
CA LEU A 115 -9.84 -6.52 -13.25
C LEU A 115 -9.43 -7.96 -13.55
N HIS A 116 -8.57 -8.18 -14.53
CA HIS A 116 -8.07 -9.51 -14.85
C HIS A 116 -7.24 -10.10 -13.69
N VAL A 117 -6.26 -9.35 -13.17
CA VAL A 117 -5.44 -9.78 -12.03
C VAL A 117 -6.29 -10.09 -10.80
N LEU A 118 -7.23 -9.22 -10.47
CA LEU A 118 -8.11 -9.39 -9.32
C LEU A 118 -9.01 -10.62 -9.49
N LEU A 119 -9.65 -10.78 -10.65
CA LEU A 119 -10.52 -11.92 -10.94
C LEU A 119 -9.78 -13.24 -10.88
N ILE A 120 -8.59 -13.32 -11.46
CA ILE A 120 -7.78 -14.55 -11.40
C ILE A 120 -7.41 -14.88 -9.96
N ASN A 121 -6.98 -13.88 -9.17
CA ASN A 121 -6.67 -14.13 -7.77
C ASN A 121 -7.90 -14.57 -6.97
N VAL A 122 -9.07 -13.96 -7.18
CA VAL A 122 -10.32 -14.40 -6.55
C VAL A 122 -10.62 -15.86 -6.92
N ILE A 123 -10.62 -16.19 -8.20
CA ILE A 123 -10.94 -17.53 -8.70
C ILE A 123 -9.97 -18.57 -8.15
N ASN A 124 -8.66 -18.28 -8.16
CA ASN A 124 -7.65 -19.18 -7.64
C ASN A 124 -7.83 -19.46 -6.13
N GLN A 125 -8.18 -18.44 -5.34
CA GLN A 125 -8.40 -18.63 -3.91
C GLN A 125 -9.71 -19.39 -3.63
N VAL A 126 -10.75 -19.14 -4.39
CA VAL A 126 -11.99 -19.89 -4.32
C VAL A 126 -11.76 -21.37 -4.65
N HIS A 127 -11.00 -21.66 -5.70
CA HIS A 127 -10.65 -23.03 -6.09
C HIS A 127 -9.86 -23.77 -5.00
N ARG A 128 -8.90 -23.09 -4.34
CA ARG A 128 -8.12 -23.66 -3.23
C ARG A 128 -8.97 -23.91 -1.98
N SER A 129 -10.06 -23.17 -1.80
CA SER A 129 -10.93 -23.27 -0.62
C SER A 129 -12.01 -24.34 -0.74
N SER A 130 -12.38 -24.74 -1.96
CA SER A 130 -13.37 -25.78 -2.23
C SER A 130 -12.69 -26.97 -2.91
N TYR A 131 -12.83 -28.18 -2.32
CA TYR A 131 -12.31 -29.43 -2.90
C TYR A 131 -12.97 -29.79 -4.26
N ASP A 132 -14.12 -29.20 -4.56
CA ASP A 132 -14.75 -29.31 -5.87
C ASP A 132 -14.23 -28.21 -6.79
N SER A 133 -13.75 -28.57 -7.97
CA SER A 133 -13.18 -27.58 -8.89
C SER A 133 -14.20 -26.47 -9.20
N PHE A 134 -13.79 -25.22 -9.03
CA PHE A 134 -14.61 -24.07 -9.46
C PHE A 134 -15.01 -24.21 -10.93
N PHE A 135 -14.12 -24.73 -11.77
CA PHE A 135 -14.41 -24.98 -13.18
C PHE A 135 -15.46 -26.07 -13.38
N ASP A 136 -15.48 -27.10 -12.54
CA ASP A 136 -16.54 -28.12 -12.58
C ASP A 136 -17.88 -27.53 -12.09
N LYS A 137 -17.85 -26.63 -11.12
CA LYS A 137 -19.03 -25.87 -10.70
C LYS A 137 -19.45 -24.87 -11.76
N VAL A 138 -18.57 -24.05 -12.31
CA VAL A 138 -18.88 -23.18 -13.46
C VAL A 138 -19.35 -24.01 -14.63
N ALA A 139 -18.74 -25.15 -14.92
CA ALA A 139 -19.19 -26.09 -15.94
C ALA A 139 -20.52 -26.77 -15.59
N SER A 140 -20.78 -27.06 -14.32
CA SER A 140 -22.07 -27.60 -13.85
C SER A 140 -23.19 -26.58 -13.79
N PHE A 141 -22.86 -25.31 -13.54
CA PHE A 141 -23.80 -24.17 -13.70
C PHE A 141 -24.16 -23.91 -15.16
N ILE A 142 -23.29 -24.29 -16.12
CA ILE A 142 -23.54 -24.14 -17.56
C ILE A 142 -24.90 -24.73 -17.99
N PRO A 143 -25.37 -25.90 -17.54
CA PRO A 143 -26.67 -26.42 -17.94
C PRO A 143 -27.87 -25.62 -17.42
N MET A 144 -27.77 -25.08 -16.19
CA MET A 144 -28.83 -24.22 -15.62
C MET A 144 -28.80 -22.80 -16.17
N VAL A 145 -27.61 -22.31 -16.50
CA VAL A 145 -27.33 -20.94 -16.96
C VAL A 145 -27.30 -20.85 -18.50
N LYS A 146 -27.44 -21.96 -19.23
CA LYS A 146 -27.51 -22.00 -20.73
C LYS A 146 -28.54 -21.05 -21.33
N LYS A 147 -29.44 -20.49 -20.54
CA LYS A 147 -30.49 -19.56 -21.00
C LYS A 147 -30.08 -18.07 -20.86
N SER A 148 -29.07 -17.72 -20.12
CA SER A 148 -28.65 -16.30 -19.95
C SER A 148 -27.48 -15.93 -20.87
N TYR A 149 -27.67 -14.87 -21.66
CA TYR A 149 -26.63 -14.29 -22.50
C TYR A 149 -25.37 -13.90 -21.71
N ASN A 150 -25.55 -13.43 -20.49
CA ASN A 150 -24.50 -12.95 -19.59
C ASN A 150 -23.56 -14.08 -19.11
N ALA A 151 -24.13 -15.23 -18.79
CA ALA A 151 -23.35 -16.40 -18.41
C ALA A 151 -22.49 -16.96 -19.57
N ARG A 152 -23.00 -16.84 -20.81
CA ARG A 152 -22.20 -17.19 -21.97
C ARG A 152 -20.94 -16.32 -22.09
N LEU A 153 -21.08 -15.01 -21.87
CA LEU A 153 -19.93 -14.09 -21.92
C LEU A 153 -18.87 -14.38 -20.85
N ALA A 154 -19.31 -14.67 -19.61
CA ALA A 154 -18.39 -15.05 -18.53
C ALA A 154 -17.66 -16.37 -18.84
N ASN A 155 -18.38 -17.36 -19.36
CA ASN A 155 -17.77 -18.64 -19.77
C ASN A 155 -16.78 -18.49 -20.94
N GLU A 156 -17.08 -17.63 -21.89
CA GLU A 156 -16.15 -17.31 -22.99
C GLU A 156 -14.86 -16.68 -22.43
N TYR A 157 -14.99 -15.79 -21.44
CA TYR A 157 -13.83 -15.18 -20.79
C TYR A 157 -12.97 -16.21 -20.05
N VAL A 158 -13.59 -17.05 -19.21
CA VAL A 158 -12.88 -18.10 -18.47
C VAL A 158 -12.24 -19.10 -19.42
N ALA A 159 -12.94 -19.57 -20.46
CA ALA A 159 -12.42 -20.49 -21.45
C ALA A 159 -11.20 -19.91 -22.21
N LYS A 160 -11.25 -18.61 -22.51
CA LYS A 160 -10.16 -17.90 -23.21
C LYS A 160 -8.85 -17.88 -22.42
N PHE A 161 -8.93 -17.85 -21.08
CA PHE A 161 -7.77 -17.74 -20.18
C PHE A 161 -7.54 -19.00 -19.33
N LYS A 162 -8.30 -20.10 -19.55
CA LYS A 162 -8.31 -21.28 -18.70
C LYS A 162 -6.93 -21.89 -18.46
N ASP A 163 -6.11 -22.00 -19.48
CA ASP A 163 -4.81 -22.69 -19.41
C ASP A 163 -3.76 -21.88 -18.66
N ASN A 164 -4.02 -20.60 -18.42
CA ASN A 164 -3.09 -19.63 -17.81
C ASN A 164 -3.59 -19.00 -16.50
N PHE A 165 -4.77 -19.43 -16.00
CA PHE A 165 -5.31 -18.96 -14.71
C PHE A 165 -4.36 -19.24 -13.52
N PHE A 166 -3.44 -20.17 -13.66
CA PHE A 166 -2.49 -20.59 -12.63
C PHE A 166 -1.05 -20.15 -12.94
N ASN A 167 -0.84 -19.36 -13.99
CA ASN A 167 0.47 -18.95 -14.43
C ASN A 167 0.85 -17.57 -13.84
N ASP A 168 2.12 -17.39 -13.44
CA ASP A 168 2.62 -16.14 -12.87
C ASP A 168 2.62 -14.98 -13.88
N ASN A 169 2.46 -15.26 -15.18
CA ASN A 169 2.53 -14.29 -16.27
C ASN A 169 1.15 -13.80 -16.77
N VAL A 170 0.19 -13.67 -15.85
CA VAL A 170 -1.20 -13.28 -16.15
C VAL A 170 -1.33 -11.99 -16.95
N ILE A 171 -0.51 -10.99 -16.64
CA ILE A 171 -0.56 -9.68 -17.31
C ILE A 171 0.05 -9.74 -18.70
N GLU A 172 1.12 -10.50 -18.86
CA GLU A 172 1.75 -10.71 -20.16
C GLU A 172 0.77 -11.34 -21.16
N GLU A 173 0.02 -12.32 -20.71
CA GLU A 173 -0.96 -12.99 -21.56
C GLU A 173 -2.07 -12.05 -22.02
N ILE A 174 -2.71 -11.33 -21.13
CA ILE A 174 -3.79 -10.41 -21.52
C ILE A 174 -3.26 -9.31 -22.45
N THR A 175 -2.05 -8.82 -22.20
CA THR A 175 -1.41 -7.80 -23.03
C THR A 175 -1.12 -8.33 -24.44
N ASN A 176 -0.56 -9.53 -24.53
CA ASN A 176 -0.28 -10.20 -25.82
C ASN A 176 -1.57 -10.42 -26.61
N ARG A 177 -2.65 -10.84 -25.97
CA ARG A 177 -3.96 -11.02 -26.61
C ARG A 177 -4.54 -9.70 -27.12
N ILE A 178 -4.44 -8.62 -26.36
CA ILE A 178 -4.87 -7.30 -26.81
C ILE A 178 -4.05 -6.86 -28.04
N GLN A 179 -2.74 -7.08 -28.01
CA GLN A 179 -1.86 -6.77 -29.13
C GLN A 179 -2.21 -7.58 -30.39
N GLU A 180 -2.48 -8.87 -30.23
CA GLU A 180 -2.91 -9.75 -31.34
C GLU A 180 -4.20 -9.27 -31.98
N GLU A 181 -5.23 -9.05 -31.18
CA GLU A 181 -6.54 -8.60 -31.66
C GLU A 181 -6.47 -7.24 -32.36
N LEU A 182 -5.66 -6.33 -31.83
CA LEU A 182 -5.43 -5.02 -32.45
C LEU A 182 -4.68 -5.16 -33.78
N SER A 183 -3.68 -6.04 -33.87
CA SER A 183 -2.96 -6.31 -35.10
C SER A 183 -3.89 -6.80 -36.19
N VAL A 184 -4.77 -7.74 -35.87
CA VAL A 184 -5.78 -8.26 -36.80
C VAL A 184 -6.76 -7.17 -37.26
N LYS A 185 -7.33 -6.40 -36.31
CA LYS A 185 -8.31 -5.34 -36.59
C LYS A 185 -7.74 -4.17 -37.39
N LEU A 186 -6.47 -3.86 -37.20
CA LEU A 186 -5.78 -2.78 -37.92
C LEU A 186 -5.14 -3.25 -39.22
N GLY A 187 -5.06 -4.57 -39.44
CA GLY A 187 -4.42 -5.15 -40.62
C GLY A 187 -2.91 -4.90 -40.69
N VAL A 188 -2.24 -4.83 -39.53
CA VAL A 188 -0.80 -4.56 -39.42
C VAL A 188 -0.11 -5.68 -38.64
N SER A 189 1.19 -5.88 -38.87
CA SER A 189 1.94 -6.86 -38.07
C SER A 189 2.10 -6.39 -36.62
N LYS A 190 2.36 -7.32 -35.67
CA LYS A 190 2.59 -7.00 -34.26
C LYS A 190 3.73 -5.99 -34.06
N THR A 191 4.73 -6.01 -34.96
CA THR A 191 5.88 -5.12 -34.96
C THR A 191 5.58 -3.75 -35.57
N ASP A 192 4.59 -3.66 -36.46
CA ASP A 192 4.27 -2.43 -37.22
C ASP A 192 3.23 -1.54 -36.49
N LEU A 193 2.61 -2.01 -35.40
CA LEU A 193 1.77 -1.17 -34.54
C LEU A 193 2.53 0.06 -34.04
N GLY A 194 3.87 -0.03 -33.96
CA GLY A 194 4.80 1.01 -33.54
C GLY A 194 5.29 1.99 -34.63
N VAL A 195 5.25 1.66 -35.89
CA VAL A 195 6.15 2.31 -36.90
C VAL A 195 5.56 3.53 -37.64
N LYS A 196 4.24 3.79 -37.60
CA LYS A 196 3.67 4.92 -38.36
C LYS A 196 3.12 6.03 -37.43
N ASN A 197 3.92 7.06 -37.20
CA ASN A 197 3.53 8.30 -36.50
C ASN A 197 2.73 9.22 -37.43
N ASN A 198 1.43 8.96 -37.61
CA ASN A 198 0.48 9.88 -38.20
C ASN A 198 -0.70 10.03 -37.22
N GLU A 199 -1.18 11.24 -37.01
CA GLU A 199 -2.31 11.54 -36.10
C GLU A 199 -3.54 10.68 -36.39
N GLU A 200 -3.83 10.42 -37.65
CA GLU A 200 -4.97 9.60 -38.07
C GLU A 200 -4.81 8.15 -37.60
N ASN A 201 -3.60 7.57 -37.73
CA ASN A 201 -3.30 6.25 -37.24
C ASN A 201 -3.37 6.18 -35.72
N THR A 202 -2.86 7.19 -35.00
CA THR A 202 -2.94 7.26 -33.54
C THR A 202 -4.40 7.29 -33.09
N ARG A 203 -5.25 8.10 -33.69
CA ARG A 203 -6.70 8.16 -33.40
C ARG A 203 -7.39 6.82 -33.72
N LYS A 204 -6.98 6.13 -34.77
CA LYS A 204 -7.52 4.81 -35.11
C LYS A 204 -7.11 3.76 -34.08
N ILE A 205 -5.83 3.71 -33.70
CA ILE A 205 -5.33 2.82 -32.63
C ILE A 205 -6.06 3.10 -31.30
N GLN A 206 -6.19 4.36 -30.91
CA GLN A 206 -6.93 4.77 -29.70
C GLN A 206 -8.37 4.23 -29.72
N ARG A 207 -9.08 4.42 -30.82
CA ARG A 207 -10.48 3.99 -30.96
C ARG A 207 -10.61 2.46 -30.90
N GLU A 208 -9.77 1.74 -31.62
CA GLU A 208 -9.82 0.28 -31.66
C GLU A 208 -9.41 -0.33 -30.31
N THR A 209 -8.37 0.20 -29.67
CA THR A 209 -7.96 -0.22 -28.32
C THR A 209 -9.09 -0.01 -27.31
N SER A 210 -9.62 1.18 -27.22
CA SER A 210 -10.71 1.50 -26.29
C SER A 210 -11.98 0.68 -26.60
N SER A 211 -12.32 0.49 -27.86
CA SER A 211 -13.47 -0.31 -28.27
C SER A 211 -13.32 -1.78 -27.93
N TYR A 212 -12.15 -2.38 -28.23
CA TYR A 212 -11.90 -3.79 -27.93
C TYR A 212 -11.90 -4.04 -26.41
N VAL A 213 -11.14 -3.24 -25.66
CA VAL A 213 -11.05 -3.39 -24.21
C VAL A 213 -12.42 -3.20 -23.53
N SER A 214 -13.16 -2.17 -23.92
CA SER A 214 -14.46 -1.88 -23.28
C SER A 214 -15.54 -2.90 -23.64
N LYS A 215 -15.67 -3.24 -24.94
CA LYS A 215 -16.77 -4.06 -25.43
C LYS A 215 -16.52 -5.56 -25.28
N GLU A 216 -15.26 -5.99 -25.43
CA GLU A 216 -14.92 -7.41 -25.43
C GLU A 216 -14.35 -7.90 -24.10
N LEU A 217 -13.49 -7.13 -23.44
CA LEU A 217 -12.86 -7.57 -22.21
C LEU A 217 -13.67 -7.12 -20.97
N ILE A 218 -13.82 -5.82 -20.73
CA ILE A 218 -14.48 -5.32 -19.51
C ILE A 218 -15.90 -5.83 -19.40
N ARG A 219 -16.62 -5.94 -20.50
CA ARG A 219 -17.98 -6.49 -20.49
C ARG A 219 -17.99 -7.92 -19.97
N LYS A 220 -17.10 -8.79 -20.48
CA LYS A 220 -17.01 -10.19 -20.04
C LYS A 220 -16.51 -10.30 -18.60
N GLN A 221 -15.57 -9.46 -18.19
CA GLN A 221 -15.12 -9.36 -16.80
C GLN A 221 -16.27 -8.97 -15.85
N LYS A 222 -17.09 -8.00 -16.22
CA LYS A 222 -18.27 -7.60 -15.42
C LYS A 222 -19.30 -8.71 -15.27
N GLU A 223 -19.56 -9.48 -16.32
CA GLU A 223 -20.46 -10.63 -16.23
C GLU A 223 -19.89 -11.73 -15.30
N LEU A 224 -18.58 -11.97 -15.35
CA LEU A 224 -17.93 -12.89 -14.41
C LEU A 224 -18.01 -12.38 -12.96
N ILE A 225 -17.80 -11.08 -12.73
CA ILE A 225 -17.99 -10.46 -11.41
C ILE A 225 -19.42 -10.67 -10.91
N LYS A 226 -20.41 -10.50 -11.77
CA LYS A 226 -21.82 -10.72 -11.41
C LYS A 226 -22.08 -12.15 -10.97
N LEU A 227 -21.56 -13.13 -11.68
CA LEU A 227 -21.66 -14.54 -11.27
C LEU A 227 -20.97 -14.82 -9.93
N LEU A 228 -19.78 -14.22 -9.70
CA LEU A 228 -19.09 -14.35 -8.42
C LEU A 228 -19.89 -13.69 -7.27
N LYS A 229 -20.53 -12.56 -7.51
CA LYS A 229 -21.42 -11.91 -6.51
C LYS A 229 -22.59 -12.81 -6.14
N GLU A 230 -23.23 -13.46 -7.10
CA GLU A 230 -24.33 -14.39 -6.87
C GLU A 230 -23.89 -15.63 -6.09
N GLU A 231 -22.76 -16.23 -6.46
CA GLU A 231 -22.19 -17.44 -5.80
C GLU A 231 -21.71 -17.14 -4.38
N PHE A 232 -21.06 -15.99 -4.15
CA PHE A 232 -20.48 -15.59 -2.88
C PHE A 232 -21.28 -14.48 -2.18
N SER A 233 -22.61 -14.63 -2.19
CA SER A 233 -23.54 -13.67 -1.59
C SER A 233 -23.57 -13.72 -0.05
N ASN A 234 -22.97 -14.72 0.58
CA ASN A 234 -22.98 -14.93 2.02
C ASN A 234 -21.56 -14.79 2.61
N GLU A 235 -21.34 -13.76 3.45
CA GLU A 235 -20.10 -13.49 4.15
C GLU A 235 -19.67 -14.58 5.15
N LYS A 236 -20.60 -15.49 5.53
CA LYS A 236 -20.33 -16.61 6.44
C LYS A 236 -19.74 -17.85 5.74
N GLN A 237 -19.67 -17.84 4.43
CA GLN A 237 -19.03 -18.88 3.65
C GLN A 237 -17.51 -18.88 3.90
N VAL A 238 -16.70 -18.92 2.88
CA VAL A 238 -15.24 -18.87 3.00
C VAL A 238 -14.79 -17.43 3.05
N ARG A 239 -13.99 -17.06 4.07
CA ARG A 239 -13.41 -15.71 4.19
C ARG A 239 -12.08 -15.67 3.44
N ILE A 240 -12.08 -14.94 2.34
CA ILE A 240 -10.94 -14.79 1.44
C ILE A 240 -10.42 -13.36 1.56
N VAL A 241 -9.12 -13.20 1.77
CA VAL A 241 -8.46 -11.89 1.73
C VAL A 241 -7.47 -11.86 0.57
N ILE A 242 -7.56 -10.82 -0.24
CA ILE A 242 -6.57 -10.50 -1.26
C ILE A 242 -5.96 -9.15 -0.87
N SER A 243 -4.67 -9.14 -0.56
CA SER A 243 -3.96 -7.93 -0.20
C SER A 243 -3.10 -7.44 -1.36
N ILE A 244 -3.12 -6.13 -1.59
CA ILE A 244 -2.28 -5.44 -2.57
C ILE A 244 -1.42 -4.44 -1.80
N ASP A 245 -0.11 -4.61 -1.87
CA ASP A 245 0.87 -3.74 -1.23
C ASP A 245 1.91 -3.27 -2.25
N ASP A 246 2.86 -2.44 -1.81
CA ASP A 246 3.98 -1.95 -2.60
C ASP A 246 3.57 -1.13 -3.85
N LEU A 247 2.46 -0.39 -3.76
CA LEU A 247 2.04 0.55 -4.80
C LEU A 247 2.92 1.82 -4.86
N ASP A 248 3.91 1.94 -3.99
CA ASP A 248 4.71 3.14 -3.77
C ASP A 248 6.17 3.03 -4.20
N LYS A 249 6.63 1.85 -4.57
CA LYS A 249 8.01 1.68 -5.01
C LYS A 249 8.29 2.44 -6.31
N SER A 250 9.46 3.04 -6.37
CA SER A 250 9.80 4.20 -7.21
C SER A 250 10.23 3.86 -8.64
N TRP A 251 9.53 2.98 -9.35
CA TRP A 251 9.93 2.61 -10.70
C TRP A 251 9.52 3.60 -11.80
N LEU A 252 8.65 4.56 -11.47
CA LEU A 252 8.14 5.49 -12.46
C LEU A 252 8.90 6.81 -12.44
N SER A 253 9.62 7.02 -13.52
CA SER A 253 10.11 8.35 -13.92
C SER A 253 8.96 9.32 -14.27
N SER A 254 7.77 8.79 -14.60
CA SER A 254 6.56 9.56 -14.88
C SER A 254 5.52 9.34 -13.78
N SER A 255 5.23 10.42 -13.03
CA SER A 255 4.19 10.42 -11.99
C SER A 255 2.79 10.19 -12.56
N GLU A 256 2.50 10.69 -13.75
CA GLU A 256 1.18 10.60 -14.40
C GLU A 256 0.76 9.15 -14.67
N ILE A 257 1.64 8.34 -15.28
CA ILE A 257 1.35 6.92 -15.56
C ILE A 257 1.06 6.17 -14.27
N ARG A 258 1.82 6.44 -13.21
CA ARG A 258 1.62 5.82 -11.90
C ARG A 258 0.24 6.15 -11.34
N TYR A 259 -0.16 7.41 -11.38
CA TYR A 259 -1.45 7.85 -10.86
C TYR A 259 -2.60 7.29 -11.69
N ASP A 260 -2.53 7.30 -13.01
CA ASP A 260 -3.53 6.69 -13.89
C ASP A 260 -3.68 5.21 -13.62
N PHE A 261 -2.57 4.51 -13.42
CA PHE A 261 -2.57 3.08 -13.18
C PHE A 261 -3.14 2.70 -11.82
N ILE A 262 -2.78 3.42 -10.75
CA ILE A 262 -3.36 3.19 -9.41
C ILE A 262 -4.84 3.61 -9.39
N ASN A 263 -5.20 4.70 -10.06
CA ASN A 263 -6.60 5.08 -10.20
C ASN A 263 -7.43 3.99 -10.90
N ALA A 264 -6.89 3.37 -11.94
CA ALA A 264 -7.53 2.24 -12.62
C ALA A 264 -7.70 1.01 -11.71
N LEU A 265 -6.73 0.74 -10.81
CA LEU A 265 -6.89 -0.26 -9.74
C LEU A 265 -8.08 0.07 -8.85
N LEU A 266 -8.15 1.31 -8.34
CA LEU A 266 -9.22 1.73 -7.45
C LEU A 266 -10.60 1.67 -8.11
N GLU A 267 -10.68 1.94 -9.41
CA GLU A 267 -11.90 1.77 -10.19
C GLU A 267 -12.27 0.29 -10.40
N GLY A 268 -11.29 -0.56 -10.72
CA GLY A 268 -11.49 -1.99 -10.88
C GLY A 268 -11.91 -2.67 -9.59
N PHE A 269 -11.25 -2.33 -8.49
CA PHE A 269 -11.55 -2.82 -7.16
C PHE A 269 -13.02 -2.56 -6.74
N ARG A 270 -13.58 -1.39 -7.07
CA ARG A 270 -14.98 -1.06 -6.76
C ARG A 270 -15.98 -2.02 -7.38
N GLU A 271 -15.68 -2.58 -8.54
CA GLU A 271 -16.55 -3.55 -9.20
C GLU A 271 -16.68 -4.87 -8.40
N LEU A 272 -15.71 -5.18 -7.51
CA LEU A 272 -15.68 -6.42 -6.73
C LEU A 272 -16.14 -6.25 -5.28
N LEU A 273 -16.51 -5.04 -4.84
CA LEU A 273 -16.85 -4.76 -3.44
C LEU A 273 -17.99 -5.62 -2.89
N ASP A 274 -18.97 -5.95 -3.73
CA ASP A 274 -20.17 -6.68 -3.32
C ASP A 274 -19.99 -8.21 -3.27
N ILE A 275 -18.79 -8.73 -3.55
CA ILE A 275 -18.50 -10.16 -3.36
C ILE A 275 -18.24 -10.36 -1.86
N LYS A 276 -19.29 -10.72 -1.10
CA LYS A 276 -19.31 -10.65 0.37
C LYS A 276 -18.28 -11.52 1.07
N SER A 277 -17.95 -12.68 0.50
CA SER A 277 -16.94 -13.59 1.05
C SER A 277 -15.50 -13.16 0.75
N VAL A 278 -15.29 -12.13 -0.06
CA VAL A 278 -13.97 -11.69 -0.51
C VAL A 278 -13.71 -10.27 -0.04
N LYS A 279 -12.61 -10.05 0.66
CA LYS A 279 -12.06 -8.71 0.94
C LYS A 279 -10.78 -8.48 0.15
N ILE A 280 -10.79 -7.47 -0.71
CA ILE A 280 -9.59 -6.96 -1.36
C ILE A 280 -9.12 -5.77 -0.53
N LEU A 281 -7.92 -5.86 0.04
CA LEU A 281 -7.31 -4.84 0.86
C LEU A 281 -6.19 -4.17 0.08
N ILE A 282 -6.24 -2.86 -0.06
CA ILE A 282 -5.27 -2.08 -0.85
C ILE A 282 -4.52 -1.15 0.09
N SER A 283 -3.20 -1.29 0.14
CA SER A 283 -2.31 -0.42 0.91
C SER A 283 -1.76 0.70 0.03
N ILE A 284 -2.05 1.95 0.38
CA ILE A 284 -1.61 3.13 -0.38
C ILE A 284 -0.95 4.13 0.57
N ARG A 285 0.12 4.77 0.13
CA ARG A 285 0.73 5.90 0.84
C ARG A 285 -0.11 7.17 0.71
N THR A 286 -0.07 7.99 1.75
CA THR A 286 -0.79 9.28 1.78
C THR A 286 -0.39 10.20 0.62
N ASP A 287 0.90 10.31 0.31
CA ASP A 287 1.39 11.14 -0.79
C ASP A 287 0.92 10.64 -2.17
N ILE A 288 0.79 9.33 -2.35
CA ILE A 288 0.27 8.75 -3.60
C ILE A 288 -1.20 9.07 -3.79
N ILE A 289 -2.03 8.84 -2.76
CA ILE A 289 -3.48 9.10 -2.87
C ILE A 289 -3.76 10.60 -3.04
N MET A 290 -3.01 11.47 -2.36
CA MET A 290 -3.08 12.91 -2.55
C MET A 290 -2.72 13.31 -3.99
N GLY A 291 -1.62 12.75 -4.54
CA GLY A 291 -1.25 13.02 -5.93
C GLY A 291 -2.32 12.60 -6.94
N ILE A 292 -3.07 11.52 -6.67
CA ILE A 292 -4.21 11.12 -7.50
C ILE A 292 -5.33 12.17 -7.43
N TYR A 293 -5.64 12.70 -6.25
CA TYR A 293 -6.68 13.73 -6.09
C TYR A 293 -6.27 15.08 -6.69
N GLU A 294 -5.03 15.51 -6.49
CA GLU A 294 -4.50 16.76 -7.03
C GLU A 294 -4.48 16.79 -8.57
N ASN A 295 -4.26 15.65 -9.20
CA ASN A 295 -4.33 15.53 -10.66
C ASN A 295 -5.76 15.38 -11.20
N ASN A 296 -6.79 15.58 -10.38
CA ASN A 296 -8.21 15.46 -10.74
C ASN A 296 -8.62 14.13 -11.33
N LEU A 297 -7.84 13.07 -11.05
CA LEU A 297 -8.14 11.72 -11.52
C LEU A 297 -9.29 11.09 -10.74
N ARG A 298 -9.59 11.63 -9.55
CA ARG A 298 -10.55 11.06 -8.63
C ARG A 298 -11.15 12.11 -7.69
N GLN A 299 -12.37 11.86 -7.19
CA GLN A 299 -13.04 12.71 -6.19
C GLN A 299 -12.85 12.09 -4.80
N GLU A 300 -12.18 12.80 -3.90
CA GLU A 300 -11.85 12.37 -2.54
C GLU A 300 -13.11 11.94 -1.76
N GLU A 301 -14.16 12.74 -1.80
CA GLU A 301 -15.44 12.47 -1.11
C GLU A 301 -16.03 11.10 -1.44
N LYS A 302 -15.85 10.62 -2.69
CA LYS A 302 -16.35 9.32 -3.12
C LYS A 302 -15.53 8.13 -2.57
N ASP A 303 -14.32 8.39 -2.13
CA ASP A 303 -13.44 7.36 -1.59
C ASP A 303 -13.48 7.29 -0.06
N GLU A 304 -13.98 8.32 0.62
CA GLU A 304 -14.00 8.43 2.08
C GLU A 304 -14.60 7.18 2.74
N SER A 305 -15.71 6.68 2.22
CA SER A 305 -16.38 5.46 2.72
C SER A 305 -15.58 4.17 2.51
N LEU A 306 -14.53 4.20 1.70
CA LEU A 306 -13.69 3.05 1.39
C LEU A 306 -12.36 3.08 2.15
N ILE A 307 -12.01 4.20 2.77
CA ILE A 307 -10.70 4.45 3.35
C ILE A 307 -10.67 4.15 4.84
N TYR A 308 -9.63 3.42 5.24
CA TYR A 308 -9.10 3.41 6.60
C TYR A 308 -7.81 4.23 6.65
N ALA A 309 -7.83 5.37 7.31
CA ALA A 309 -6.63 6.14 7.62
C ALA A 309 -5.91 5.51 8.81
N VAL A 310 -4.69 5.02 8.58
CA VAL A 310 -3.85 4.47 9.66
C VAL A 310 -3.20 5.61 10.41
N SER A 311 -3.73 5.89 11.58
CA SER A 311 -3.21 6.86 12.55
C SER A 311 -3.04 6.20 13.92
N TRP A 312 -2.12 6.72 14.70
CA TRP A 312 -1.81 6.20 16.03
C TRP A 312 -1.88 7.33 17.05
N ASN A 313 -2.35 7.01 18.24
CA ASN A 313 -2.27 7.93 19.39
C ASN A 313 -1.08 7.56 20.29
N ARG A 314 -0.78 8.46 21.25
CA ARG A 314 0.34 8.27 22.19
C ARG A 314 0.26 6.97 22.99
N LYS A 315 -0.95 6.60 23.43
CA LYS A 315 -1.17 5.39 24.23
C LYS A 315 -0.87 4.13 23.41
N GLU A 316 -1.29 4.11 22.17
CA GLU A 316 -1.05 2.98 21.26
C GLU A 316 0.44 2.83 20.92
N ILE A 317 1.14 3.95 20.63
CA ILE A 317 2.61 3.90 20.39
C ILE A 317 3.32 3.43 21.67
N LYS A 318 2.94 3.93 22.84
CA LYS A 318 3.51 3.46 24.13
C LYS A 318 3.30 1.96 24.32
N GLU A 319 2.11 1.46 24.02
CA GLU A 319 1.79 0.03 24.12
C GLU A 319 2.61 -0.81 23.14
N ILE A 320 2.79 -0.35 21.89
CA ILE A 320 3.67 -1.02 20.92
C ILE A 320 5.10 -1.11 21.45
N LEU A 321 5.63 -0.02 21.98
CA LEU A 321 6.96 0.01 22.56
C LEU A 321 7.07 -0.88 23.80
N ASN A 322 6.08 -0.87 24.69
CA ASN A 322 6.04 -1.72 25.87
C ASN A 322 6.10 -3.21 25.51
N ARG A 323 5.32 -3.66 24.54
CA ARG A 323 5.34 -5.05 24.09
C ARG A 323 6.72 -5.45 23.56
N ARG A 324 7.35 -4.58 22.79
CA ARG A 324 8.64 -4.83 22.16
C ARG A 324 9.80 -4.83 23.16
N ILE A 325 9.83 -3.87 24.07
CA ILE A 325 10.85 -3.84 25.12
C ILE A 325 10.70 -5.02 26.09
N ASN A 326 9.46 -5.36 26.45
CA ASN A 326 9.18 -6.53 27.26
C ASN A 326 9.66 -7.83 26.58
N HIS A 327 9.44 -7.98 25.28
CA HIS A 327 9.92 -9.13 24.51
C HIS A 327 11.45 -9.20 24.48
N LEU A 328 12.13 -8.06 24.26
CA LEU A 328 13.58 -7.96 24.30
C LEU A 328 14.15 -8.38 25.66
N VAL A 329 13.59 -7.82 26.75
CA VAL A 329 14.04 -8.09 28.11
C VAL A 329 13.80 -9.56 28.50
N LYS A 330 12.64 -10.10 28.15
CA LYS A 330 12.37 -11.54 28.39
C LYS A 330 13.35 -12.44 27.67
N ASN A 331 13.65 -12.15 26.42
CA ASN A 331 14.62 -12.93 25.64
C ASN A 331 16.05 -12.80 26.16
N GLN A 332 16.47 -11.58 26.58
CA GLN A 332 17.84 -11.34 27.02
C GLN A 332 18.09 -11.86 28.44
N TYR A 333 17.12 -11.73 29.34
CA TYR A 333 17.28 -12.05 30.78
C TYR A 333 16.58 -13.34 31.21
N SER A 334 15.90 -14.03 30.28
CA SER A 334 15.05 -15.20 30.59
C SER A 334 14.05 -14.91 31.71
N SER A 335 13.54 -13.68 31.76
CA SER A 335 12.71 -13.17 32.84
C SER A 335 11.24 -13.46 32.61
N SER A 336 10.53 -13.83 33.68
CA SER A 336 9.05 -13.92 33.70
C SER A 336 8.37 -12.59 34.00
N LEU A 337 9.12 -11.57 34.39
CA LEU A 337 8.59 -10.25 34.73
C LEU A 337 8.09 -9.50 33.50
N ASN A 338 7.01 -8.75 33.66
CA ASN A 338 6.56 -7.81 32.66
C ASN A 338 7.28 -6.48 32.85
N VAL A 339 7.98 -6.03 31.80
CA VAL A 339 8.79 -4.81 31.80
C VAL A 339 8.21 -3.84 30.78
N THR A 340 8.08 -2.59 31.16
CA THR A 340 7.59 -1.49 30.32
C THR A 340 8.73 -0.58 29.86
N MET A 341 8.43 0.33 28.95
CA MET A 341 9.38 1.39 28.58
C MET A 341 9.81 2.22 29.79
N ASP A 342 8.86 2.57 30.66
CA ASP A 342 9.17 3.40 31.84
C ASP A 342 10.06 2.67 32.87
N ASP A 343 10.05 1.34 32.93
CA ASP A 343 10.95 0.56 33.77
C ASP A 343 12.39 0.59 33.23
N VAL A 344 12.55 0.60 31.92
CA VAL A 344 13.84 0.64 31.25
C VAL A 344 14.37 2.08 31.15
N PHE A 345 13.51 3.03 30.78
CA PHE A 345 13.81 4.44 30.63
C PHE A 345 13.29 5.22 31.86
N SER A 346 13.74 4.84 33.06
CA SER A 346 13.24 5.32 34.36
C SER A 346 13.87 6.67 34.77
N PHE A 347 13.97 7.62 33.85
CA PHE A 347 14.54 8.96 34.05
C PHE A 347 13.80 9.98 33.20
N ASN A 348 14.05 11.27 33.50
CA ASN A 348 13.53 12.37 32.71
C ASN A 348 14.55 12.87 31.70
N VAL A 349 14.06 13.36 30.57
CA VAL A 349 14.81 14.05 29.52
C VAL A 349 14.16 15.41 29.32
N GLN A 350 14.91 16.48 29.53
CA GLN A 350 14.41 17.86 29.39
C GLN A 350 13.08 18.12 30.13
N GLY A 351 12.93 17.54 31.34
CA GLY A 351 11.77 17.79 32.22
C GLY A 351 10.56 16.91 31.96
N GLN A 352 10.55 16.01 30.98
CA GLN A 352 9.48 15.02 30.77
C GLN A 352 10.02 13.58 30.87
N THR A 353 9.14 12.59 31.02
CA THR A 353 9.59 11.19 31.05
C THR A 353 10.28 10.84 29.74
N ALA A 354 11.35 10.02 29.80
CA ALA A 354 12.10 9.64 28.61
C ALA A 354 11.22 8.94 27.57
N THR A 355 10.23 8.15 27.99
CA THR A 355 9.24 7.52 27.09
C THR A 355 8.40 8.55 26.34
N ASP A 356 7.85 9.55 27.05
CA ASP A 356 7.08 10.61 26.43
C ASP A 356 7.93 11.48 25.53
N TYR A 357 9.15 11.79 25.93
CA TYR A 357 10.13 12.51 25.12
C TYR A 357 10.39 11.82 23.78
N ILE A 358 10.61 10.51 23.78
CA ILE A 358 10.82 9.70 22.59
C ILE A 358 9.56 9.72 21.70
N ILE A 359 8.37 9.49 22.28
CA ILE A 359 7.11 9.42 21.53
C ILE A 359 6.81 10.75 20.83
N ASP A 360 7.01 11.88 21.48
CA ASP A 360 6.73 13.21 20.91
C ASP A 360 7.54 13.50 19.64
N ARG A 361 8.70 12.87 19.50
CA ARG A 361 9.61 13.08 18.36
C ARG A 361 9.39 12.14 17.19
N THR A 362 8.42 11.21 17.28
CA THR A 362 8.23 10.15 16.30
C THR A 362 7.08 10.37 15.33
N MET A 363 6.45 11.55 15.37
CA MET A 363 5.24 11.85 14.60
C MET A 363 4.14 10.76 14.77
N LEU A 364 4.12 10.08 15.91
CA LEU A 364 3.24 8.97 16.24
C LEU A 364 3.27 7.85 15.18
N ARG A 365 4.43 7.52 14.62
CA ARG A 365 4.61 6.42 13.67
C ARG A 365 5.36 5.26 14.34
N PRO A 366 4.84 4.01 14.27
CA PRO A 366 5.51 2.86 14.88
C PRO A 366 6.95 2.66 14.42
N ARG A 367 7.22 2.81 13.12
CA ARG A 367 8.59 2.69 12.57
C ARG A 367 9.56 3.70 13.20
N ASP A 368 9.11 4.93 13.38
CA ASP A 368 9.94 5.98 13.94
C ASP A 368 10.19 5.74 15.43
N ALA A 369 9.18 5.30 16.17
CA ALA A 369 9.30 4.96 17.58
C ALA A 369 10.29 3.78 17.79
N ILE A 370 10.16 2.72 17.00
CA ILE A 370 11.10 1.59 17.01
C ILE A 370 12.50 2.06 16.63
N SER A 371 12.62 2.90 15.60
CA SER A 371 13.92 3.43 15.14
C SER A 371 14.61 4.24 16.23
N PHE A 372 13.89 5.13 16.92
CA PHE A 372 14.49 5.96 17.96
C PHE A 372 14.96 5.11 19.14
N VAL A 373 14.15 4.18 19.63
CA VAL A 373 14.54 3.27 20.71
C VAL A 373 15.74 2.43 20.28
N ASN A 374 15.78 1.91 19.06
CA ASN A 374 16.93 1.16 18.54
C ASN A 374 18.18 2.04 18.49
N GLN A 375 18.07 3.34 18.16
CA GLN A 375 19.22 4.27 18.24
C GLN A 375 19.71 4.45 19.68
N CYS A 376 18.81 4.54 20.67
CA CYS A 376 19.20 4.57 22.08
C CYS A 376 19.94 3.28 22.48
N LEU A 377 19.37 2.12 22.15
CA LEU A 377 20.00 0.83 22.46
C LEU A 377 21.36 0.64 21.77
N SER A 378 21.53 1.16 20.57
CA SER A 378 22.81 1.06 19.83
C SER A 378 23.95 1.87 20.47
N GLN A 379 23.63 2.86 21.32
CA GLN A 379 24.64 3.60 22.11
C GLN A 379 25.08 2.84 23.36
N CYS A 380 24.31 1.79 23.76
CA CYS A 380 24.59 0.97 24.92
C CYS A 380 25.47 -0.21 24.50
N ASP A 381 26.78 -0.16 24.77
CA ASP A 381 27.76 -1.20 24.38
C ASP A 381 27.87 -2.32 25.43
N GLY A 382 26.75 -2.80 25.94
CA GLY A 382 26.69 -3.93 26.86
C GLY A 382 26.85 -3.59 28.35
N ASP A 383 27.65 -2.60 28.67
CA ASP A 383 27.98 -2.23 30.06
C ASP A 383 27.38 -0.90 30.53
N VAL A 384 26.82 -0.12 29.63
CA VAL A 384 26.26 1.20 29.93
C VAL A 384 24.74 1.11 30.14
N SER A 385 24.25 1.67 31.23
CA SER A 385 22.82 1.87 31.43
C SER A 385 22.34 3.06 30.62
N ILE A 386 21.10 2.98 30.08
CA ILE A 386 20.48 4.08 29.35
C ILE A 386 20.27 5.28 30.30
N ASP A 387 20.68 6.47 29.85
CA ASP A 387 20.48 7.73 30.55
C ASP A 387 20.04 8.85 29.57
N GLU A 388 19.87 10.07 30.09
CA GLU A 388 19.46 11.24 29.31
C GLU A 388 20.46 11.54 28.16
N ASN A 389 21.77 11.42 28.40
CA ASN A 389 22.79 11.75 27.40
C ASN A 389 22.71 10.78 26.20
N ILE A 390 22.44 9.52 26.47
CA ILE A 390 22.24 8.50 25.42
C ILE A 390 21.02 8.83 24.58
N VAL A 391 19.92 9.25 25.19
CA VAL A 391 18.69 9.63 24.44
C VAL A 391 18.96 10.86 23.57
N LEU A 392 19.64 11.89 24.07
CA LEU A 392 19.97 13.09 23.31
C LEU A 392 20.94 12.79 22.15
N ALA A 393 21.97 11.96 22.38
CA ALA A 393 22.89 11.53 21.32
C ALA A 393 22.19 10.67 20.23
N ALA A 394 21.23 9.83 20.63
CA ALA A 394 20.42 9.04 19.71
C ALA A 394 19.47 9.92 18.89
N GLU A 395 18.92 10.98 19.49
CA GLU A 395 18.03 11.93 18.83
C GLU A 395 18.70 12.61 17.64
N GLU A 396 19.93 13.07 17.78
CA GLU A 396 20.67 13.74 16.69
C GLU A 396 20.77 12.84 15.45
N LYS A 397 21.14 11.57 15.64
CA LYS A 397 21.22 10.58 14.55
C LYS A 397 19.82 10.28 13.97
N PHE A 398 18.83 10.14 14.83
CA PHE A 398 17.46 9.89 14.43
C PHE A 398 16.91 11.03 13.55
N TYR A 399 17.10 12.28 13.94
CA TYR A 399 16.67 13.45 13.16
C TYR A 399 17.28 13.52 11.78
N ALA A 400 18.59 13.30 11.67
CA ALA A 400 19.28 13.32 10.38
C ALA A 400 18.67 12.30 9.40
N LEU A 401 18.33 11.10 9.89
CA LEU A 401 17.68 10.07 9.09
C LEU A 401 16.25 10.44 8.73
N ARG A 402 15.48 10.99 9.68
CA ARG A 402 14.06 11.35 9.48
C ARG A 402 13.87 12.51 8.53
N LYS A 403 14.72 13.53 8.61
CA LYS A 403 14.71 14.67 7.68
C LYS A 403 14.87 14.20 6.22
N LYS A 404 15.86 13.35 5.96
CA LYS A 404 16.07 12.76 4.63
C LYS A 404 14.89 11.89 4.16
N ALA A 405 14.33 11.10 5.08
CA ALA A 405 13.20 10.23 4.74
C ALA A 405 11.93 11.06 4.44
N LEU A 406 11.68 12.13 5.21
CA LEU A 406 10.56 13.04 4.98
C LEU A 406 10.67 13.74 3.62
N ALA A 407 11.85 14.24 3.29
CA ALA A 407 12.08 14.87 2.00
C ALA A 407 11.81 13.90 0.83
N LYS A 408 12.30 12.66 0.92
CA LYS A 408 12.02 11.62 -0.10
C LYS A 408 10.54 11.23 -0.20
N GLU A 409 9.82 11.23 0.92
CA GLU A 409 8.39 10.91 0.95
C GLU A 409 7.55 11.93 0.16
N TRP A 410 7.90 13.22 0.24
CA TRP A 410 7.07 14.30 -0.28
C TRP A 410 7.60 14.99 -1.54
N VAL A 411 8.79 14.61 -2.03
CA VAL A 411 9.42 15.27 -3.19
C VAL A 411 8.57 15.24 -4.47
N SER A 412 7.71 14.23 -4.63
CA SER A 412 6.84 14.13 -5.80
C SER A 412 5.72 15.17 -5.84
N ILE A 413 5.29 15.66 -4.67
CA ILE A 413 4.27 16.70 -4.54
C ILE A 413 4.93 18.07 -4.31
N TYR A 414 5.98 18.09 -3.47
CA TYR A 414 6.73 19.28 -3.12
C TYR A 414 8.20 19.15 -3.54
N PRO A 415 8.56 19.47 -4.79
CA PRO A 415 9.92 19.24 -5.32
C PRO A 415 11.04 19.88 -4.48
N HIS A 416 10.76 21.01 -3.82
CA HIS A 416 11.73 21.77 -3.02
C HIS A 416 11.61 21.51 -1.50
N VAL A 417 10.91 20.45 -1.07
CA VAL A 417 10.66 20.17 0.35
C VAL A 417 11.94 20.07 1.18
N GLN A 418 13.05 19.55 0.63
CA GLN A 418 14.31 19.49 1.33
C GLN A 418 14.84 20.88 1.70
N VAL A 419 14.76 21.83 0.77
CA VAL A 419 15.19 23.22 0.96
C VAL A 419 14.36 23.91 2.04
N TYR A 420 13.03 23.67 2.05
CA TYR A 420 12.17 24.20 3.11
C TYR A 420 12.48 23.58 4.47
N LEU A 421 12.72 22.28 4.55
CA LEU A 421 13.11 21.60 5.80
C LEU A 421 14.48 22.10 6.31
N ASP A 422 15.39 22.46 5.42
CA ASP A 422 16.68 23.05 5.78
C ASP A 422 16.49 24.47 6.31
N ALA A 423 15.61 25.27 5.69
CA ALA A 423 15.31 26.63 6.15
C ALA A 423 14.69 26.65 7.57
N LEU A 424 13.91 25.64 7.96
CA LEU A 424 13.34 25.55 9.31
C LEU A 424 14.41 25.47 10.42
N SER A 425 15.66 25.10 10.10
CA SER A 425 16.76 25.07 11.08
C SER A 425 17.15 26.46 11.62
N PHE A 426 16.70 27.54 10.96
CA PHE A 426 16.93 28.93 11.41
C PHE A 426 15.87 29.41 12.43
N LEU A 427 14.82 28.62 12.67
CA LEU A 427 13.78 28.93 13.65
C LEU A 427 14.21 28.43 15.04
N LYS A 428 13.87 29.22 16.08
CA LYS A 428 14.18 28.89 17.46
C LYS A 428 13.14 27.99 18.10
N ASP A 429 11.87 28.22 17.75
CA ASP A 429 10.74 27.51 18.35
C ASP A 429 10.24 26.40 17.42
N ASP A 430 9.83 25.29 18.00
CA ASP A 430 9.25 24.13 17.33
C ASP A 430 7.79 24.35 16.91
N LYS A 431 7.13 25.36 17.50
CA LYS A 431 5.76 25.79 17.20
C LYS A 431 5.74 27.27 16.89
N PHE A 432 5.39 27.60 15.69
CA PHE A 432 5.37 29.00 15.22
C PHE A 432 4.20 29.27 14.28
N THR A 433 3.85 30.53 14.18
CA THR A 433 3.06 31.09 13.09
C THR A 433 3.91 32.13 12.36
N LEU A 434 3.57 32.47 11.13
CA LEU A 434 4.31 33.50 10.40
C LEU A 434 4.38 34.83 11.16
N ASN A 435 3.36 35.13 11.96
CA ASN A 435 3.30 36.36 12.77
C ASN A 435 4.15 36.27 14.06
N SER A 436 4.42 35.08 14.57
CA SER A 436 5.22 34.89 15.79
C SER A 436 6.73 34.88 15.52
N LEU A 437 7.15 34.77 14.25
CA LEU A 437 8.56 34.77 13.89
C LEU A 437 9.15 36.19 13.98
N SER A 438 10.34 36.29 14.54
CA SER A 438 11.14 37.52 14.56
C SER A 438 11.62 37.89 13.15
N ASP A 439 11.90 39.18 12.93
CA ASP A 439 12.44 39.62 11.65
C ASP A 439 13.78 38.99 11.31
N THR A 440 14.58 38.66 12.30
CA THR A 440 15.85 37.95 12.13
C THR A 440 15.63 36.54 11.60
N GLU A 441 14.68 35.77 12.18
CA GLU A 441 14.34 34.41 11.72
C GLU A 441 13.77 34.44 10.31
N LYS A 442 12.82 35.35 10.03
CA LYS A 442 12.27 35.55 8.67
C LYS A 442 13.38 35.89 7.68
N GLY A 443 14.29 36.81 8.03
CA GLY A 443 15.42 37.20 7.20
C GLY A 443 16.36 36.05 6.91
N SER A 444 16.70 35.23 7.91
CA SER A 444 17.58 34.08 7.76
C SER A 444 16.96 33.03 6.84
N CYS A 445 15.69 32.67 7.05
CA CYS A 445 14.98 31.74 6.19
C CYS A 445 14.90 32.23 4.75
N LEU A 446 14.52 33.50 4.53
CA LEU A 446 14.41 34.08 3.19
C LEU A 446 15.77 34.12 2.47
N ASN A 447 16.83 34.53 3.14
CA ASN A 447 18.16 34.56 2.55
C ASN A 447 18.63 33.17 2.14
N TYR A 448 18.37 32.16 2.99
CA TYR A 448 18.66 30.78 2.65
C TYR A 448 17.89 30.31 1.41
N LEU A 449 16.58 30.52 1.36
CA LEU A 449 15.73 30.14 0.23
C LEU A 449 16.13 30.83 -1.07
N LEU A 450 16.44 32.14 -1.02
CA LEU A 450 16.91 32.89 -2.18
C LEU A 450 18.24 32.36 -2.72
N ASN A 451 19.19 32.04 -1.84
CA ASN A 451 20.48 31.49 -2.25
C ASN A 451 20.36 30.13 -2.93
N GLN A 452 19.34 29.32 -2.57
CA GLN A 452 19.08 28.02 -3.21
C GLN A 452 18.36 28.14 -4.54
N SER A 453 17.63 29.25 -4.80
CA SER A 453 16.92 29.46 -6.06
C SER A 453 17.82 29.89 -7.22
N TYR A 454 19.09 30.23 -6.96
CA TYR A 454 20.10 30.62 -7.95
C TYR A 454 21.10 29.50 -8.28
N THR A 455 20.96 28.34 -7.66
CA THR A 455 21.74 27.13 -7.96
C THR A 455 20.86 26.06 -8.60
#